data_b5301ccd8db9f822bb749915ff951008
#
_entry.id   b5301ccd8db9f822bb749915ff951008
#
_cell.length_a   1.000
_cell.length_b   1.000
_cell.length_c   1.000
_cell.angle_alpha   90.00
_cell.angle_beta   90.00
_cell.angle_gamma   90.00
#
_symmetry.space_group_name_H-M   'P 1'
#
loop_
_entity.id
_entity.type
_entity.pdbx_description
1 polymer ?
#
loop_
_entity_poly.entity_id
_entity_poly.type
_entity_poly.pdbx_seq_one_letter_code
_entity_poly.pdbx_strand_id
1 'polypeptide(L)'
;TELHLALIATFIWAIAPEGIIQSAAFFIASASWVSSLLINISPFMRFDGYYVFSDFLKADNLQPRAFALGRWQIREWIFGFNFDPPEILESSRKWVFIIYAWSTWIYRFFLFIGIALLVYYLAFKVLGIILFLIEIIWFIGLPIYREVKQWWQLKTAITMNKIFIRSILIFLISLTIFFYPWRSSITIPSVY
;
A
#
# COMPACT_ATOMS: atom_id res chain seq x y z
N THR A 1 2.78 22.19 9.73
CA THR A 1 4.19 22.46 10.15
C THR A 1 5.13 22.52 8.95
N GLU A 2 5.05 21.61 7.98
CA GLU A 2 5.94 21.59 6.79
C GLU A 2 5.72 22.79 5.86
N LEU A 3 4.48 23.22 5.68
CA LEU A 3 4.15 24.42 4.89
C LEU A 3 4.82 25.67 5.48
N HIS A 4 4.85 25.81 6.82
CA HIS A 4 5.51 26.94 7.46
C HIS A 4 7.02 26.90 7.21
N LEU A 5 7.64 25.73 7.26
CA LEU A 5 9.05 25.56 6.95
C LEU A 5 9.35 25.96 5.50
N ALA A 6 8.50 25.49 4.56
CA ALA A 6 8.63 25.84 3.16
C ALA A 6 8.52 27.36 2.92
N LEU A 7 7.55 28.00 3.55
CA LEU A 7 7.36 29.45 3.44
C LEU A 7 8.52 30.24 4.03
N ILE A 8 8.97 29.88 5.23
CA ILE A 8 10.13 30.55 5.90
C ILE A 8 11.40 30.36 5.06
N ALA A 9 11.66 29.15 4.59
CA ALA A 9 12.83 28.88 3.75
C ALA A 9 12.76 29.63 2.41
N THR A 10 11.58 29.71 1.78
CA THR A 10 11.38 30.52 0.57
C THR A 10 11.61 32.01 0.84
N PHE A 11 11.16 32.52 1.97
CA PHE A 11 11.38 33.91 2.37
C PHE A 11 12.88 34.20 2.61
N ILE A 12 13.58 33.31 3.33
CA ILE A 12 15.03 33.44 3.55
C ILE A 12 15.76 33.38 2.19
N TRP A 13 15.42 32.47 1.31
CA TRP A 13 16.01 32.38 -0.03
C TRP A 13 15.85 33.70 -0.83
N ALA A 14 14.68 34.33 -0.73
CA ALA A 14 14.38 35.54 -1.47
C ALA A 14 15.15 36.78 -0.96
N ILE A 15 15.54 36.82 0.32
CA ILE A 15 16.18 38.01 0.94
C ILE A 15 17.66 37.81 1.17
N ALA A 16 18.12 36.56 1.31
CA ALA A 16 19.51 36.28 1.63
C ALA A 16 20.47 36.69 0.46
N PRO A 17 21.63 37.25 0.76
CA PRO A 17 22.66 37.51 -0.24
C PRO A 17 23.15 36.20 -0.85
N GLU A 18 23.66 36.28 -2.09
CA GLU A 18 24.23 35.13 -2.78
C GLU A 18 25.31 34.46 -1.92
N GLY A 19 25.16 33.16 -1.68
CA GLY A 19 26.08 32.38 -0.88
C GLY A 19 25.47 31.10 -0.29
N ILE A 20 26.15 30.54 0.70
CA ILE A 20 25.79 29.27 1.33
C ILE A 20 24.39 29.32 1.95
N ILE A 21 24.01 30.43 2.57
CA ILE A 21 22.72 30.60 3.25
C ILE A 21 21.60 30.57 2.21
N GLN A 22 21.74 31.30 1.11
CA GLN A 22 20.76 31.33 0.03
C GLN A 22 20.59 29.94 -0.61
N SER A 23 21.72 29.27 -0.88
CA SER A 23 21.68 27.90 -1.46
C SER A 23 21.05 26.88 -0.52
N ALA A 24 21.36 26.94 0.77
CA ALA A 24 20.75 26.09 1.77
C ALA A 24 19.23 26.35 1.92
N ALA A 25 18.82 27.62 1.95
CA ALA A 25 17.43 28.01 2.00
C ALA A 25 16.66 27.56 0.76
N PHE A 26 17.24 27.68 -0.45
CA PHE A 26 16.66 27.14 -1.69
C PHE A 26 16.45 25.63 -1.63
N PHE A 27 17.46 24.90 -1.17
CA PHE A 27 17.36 23.44 -1.03
C PHE A 27 16.24 23.02 -0.06
N ILE A 28 16.22 23.66 1.13
CA ILE A 28 15.18 23.39 2.14
C ILE A 28 13.79 23.77 1.61
N ALA A 29 13.63 24.93 0.99
CA ALA A 29 12.37 25.37 0.39
C ALA A 29 11.89 24.37 -0.66
N SER A 30 12.74 24.03 -1.63
CA SER A 30 12.41 23.10 -2.71
C SER A 30 12.04 21.71 -2.20
N ALA A 31 12.83 21.16 -1.28
CA ALA A 31 12.55 19.86 -0.66
C ALA A 31 11.23 19.88 0.11
N SER A 32 10.95 20.93 0.89
CA SER A 32 9.71 21.05 1.67
C SER A 32 8.49 21.22 0.78
N TRP A 33 8.54 22.02 -0.29
CA TRP A 33 7.45 22.17 -1.25
C TRP A 33 7.15 20.86 -1.98
N VAL A 34 8.19 20.20 -2.50
CA VAL A 34 8.04 18.92 -3.22
C VAL A 34 7.49 17.85 -2.29
N SER A 35 8.04 17.70 -1.10
CA SER A 35 7.56 16.72 -0.11
C SER A 35 6.11 16.97 0.29
N SER A 36 5.77 18.23 0.58
CA SER A 36 4.40 18.60 0.98
C SER A 36 3.39 18.30 -0.14
N LEU A 37 3.72 18.64 -1.39
CA LEU A 37 2.85 18.34 -2.53
C LEU A 37 2.71 16.83 -2.76
N LEU A 38 3.82 16.07 -2.79
CA LEU A 38 3.78 14.64 -3.06
C LEU A 38 3.01 13.85 -2.00
N ILE A 39 3.19 14.21 -0.71
CA ILE A 39 2.50 13.55 0.39
C ILE A 39 1.01 13.90 0.37
N ASN A 40 0.69 15.20 0.23
CA ASN A 40 -0.69 15.66 0.36
C ASN A 40 -1.56 15.34 -0.85
N ILE A 41 -0.99 15.23 -2.06
CA ILE A 41 -1.77 14.91 -3.27
C ILE A 41 -2.17 13.42 -3.33
N SER A 42 -1.55 12.55 -2.52
CA SER A 42 -1.81 11.11 -2.54
C SER A 42 -3.24 10.79 -2.08
N PRO A 43 -4.07 10.13 -2.90
CA PRO A 43 -5.41 9.72 -2.52
C PRO A 43 -5.43 8.47 -1.61
N PHE A 44 -4.29 7.79 -1.43
CA PHE A 44 -4.18 6.52 -0.70
C PHE A 44 -3.93 6.67 0.79
N MET A 45 -3.51 7.86 1.21
CA MET A 45 -3.36 8.25 2.62
C MET A 45 -4.42 9.32 2.94
N ARG A 46 -4.83 9.43 4.21
CA ARG A 46 -5.84 10.41 4.63
C ARG A 46 -5.25 11.82 4.76
N PHE A 47 -4.72 12.31 3.65
CA PHE A 47 -4.29 13.69 3.46
C PHE A 47 -5.26 14.42 2.53
N ASP A 48 -4.95 15.63 2.12
CA ASP A 48 -5.84 16.47 1.32
C ASP A 48 -6.29 15.78 0.01
N GLY A 49 -5.37 15.08 -0.67
CA GLY A 49 -5.68 14.32 -1.88
C GLY A 49 -6.74 13.23 -1.69
N TYR A 50 -6.78 12.61 -0.51
CA TYR A 50 -7.84 11.66 -0.17
C TYR A 50 -9.21 12.32 -0.09
N TYR A 51 -9.30 13.49 0.56
CA TYR A 51 -10.57 14.19 0.69
C TYR A 51 -11.07 14.69 -0.66
N VAL A 52 -10.19 15.28 -1.47
CA VAL A 52 -10.52 15.70 -2.84
C VAL A 52 -11.01 14.50 -3.68
N PHE A 53 -10.36 13.35 -3.58
CA PHE A 53 -10.76 12.13 -4.28
C PHE A 53 -12.09 11.56 -3.76
N SER A 54 -12.29 11.59 -2.44
CA SER A 54 -13.53 11.18 -1.77
C SER A 54 -14.72 12.03 -2.23
N ASP A 55 -14.53 13.36 -2.29
CA ASP A 55 -15.53 14.32 -2.76
C ASP A 55 -15.83 14.14 -4.25
N PHE A 56 -14.79 13.93 -5.07
CA PHE A 56 -14.97 13.64 -6.50
C PHE A 56 -15.82 12.38 -6.73
N LEU A 57 -15.63 11.34 -5.93
CA LEU A 57 -16.43 10.13 -5.97
C LEU A 57 -17.79 10.28 -5.25
N LYS A 58 -18.06 11.42 -4.60
CA LYS A 58 -19.25 11.64 -3.75
C LYS A 58 -19.44 10.50 -2.76
N ALA A 59 -18.37 10.14 -2.06
CA ALA A 59 -18.31 8.96 -1.20
C ALA A 59 -17.75 9.32 0.18
N ASP A 60 -18.62 9.67 1.10
CA ASP A 60 -18.22 9.87 2.50
C ASP A 60 -17.61 8.60 3.07
N ASN A 61 -16.52 8.78 3.86
CA ASN A 61 -15.79 7.66 4.44
C ASN A 61 -15.35 6.61 3.42
N LEU A 62 -14.86 7.05 2.26
CA LEU A 62 -14.48 6.18 1.14
C LEU A 62 -13.59 5.01 1.57
N GLN A 63 -12.55 5.25 2.36
CA GLN A 63 -11.54 4.23 2.69
C GLN A 63 -12.08 3.06 3.52
N PRO A 64 -12.83 3.24 4.64
CA PRO A 64 -13.41 2.11 5.37
C PRO A 64 -14.41 1.30 4.53
N ARG A 65 -15.24 1.98 3.73
CA ARG A 65 -16.23 1.34 2.85
C ARG A 65 -15.56 0.53 1.74
N ALA A 66 -14.57 1.13 1.08
CA ALA A 66 -13.78 0.46 0.05
C ALA A 66 -13.04 -0.77 0.61
N PHE A 67 -12.46 -0.65 1.80
CA PHE A 67 -11.77 -1.77 2.45
C PHE A 67 -12.70 -2.91 2.84
N ALA A 68 -13.94 -2.60 3.25
CA ALA A 68 -14.95 -3.62 3.52
C ALA A 68 -15.32 -4.39 2.24
N LEU A 69 -15.56 -3.66 1.14
CA LEU A 69 -15.84 -4.24 -0.18
C LEU A 69 -14.65 -5.02 -0.75
N GLY A 70 -13.43 -4.49 -0.60
CA GLY A 70 -12.21 -5.16 -1.07
C GLY A 70 -12.00 -6.52 -0.39
N ARG A 71 -12.17 -6.59 0.95
CA ARG A 71 -12.10 -7.85 1.71
C ARG A 71 -13.23 -8.81 1.35
N TRP A 72 -14.45 -8.30 1.22
CA TRP A 72 -15.58 -9.11 0.80
C TRP A 72 -15.34 -9.76 -0.58
N GLN A 73 -14.83 -9.00 -1.55
CA GLN A 73 -14.54 -9.50 -2.88
C GLN A 73 -13.45 -10.59 -2.89
N ILE A 74 -12.40 -10.44 -2.07
CA ILE A 74 -11.36 -11.47 -1.93
C ILE A 74 -11.97 -12.76 -1.36
N ARG A 75 -12.80 -12.66 -0.32
CA ARG A 75 -13.47 -13.82 0.27
C ARG A 75 -14.38 -14.51 -0.73
N GLU A 76 -15.12 -13.73 -1.52
CA GLU A 76 -16.00 -14.27 -2.55
C GLU A 76 -15.20 -15.00 -3.64
N TRP A 77 -14.06 -14.49 -4.04
CA TRP A 77 -13.19 -15.15 -5.01
C TRP A 77 -12.54 -16.43 -4.48
N ILE A 78 -12.20 -16.47 -3.20
CA ILE A 78 -11.53 -17.62 -2.59
C ILE A 78 -12.55 -18.71 -2.24
N PHE A 79 -13.64 -18.35 -1.60
CA PHE A 79 -14.57 -19.30 -1.00
C PHE A 79 -15.88 -19.46 -1.78
N GLY A 80 -16.32 -18.41 -2.49
CA GLY A 80 -17.61 -18.41 -3.20
C GLY A 80 -18.81 -18.59 -2.27
N PHE A 81 -18.82 -17.84 -1.18
CA PHE A 81 -19.89 -17.92 -0.17
C PHE A 81 -21.25 -17.43 -0.68
N ASN A 82 -21.28 -16.64 -1.76
CA ASN A 82 -22.43 -15.90 -2.25
C ASN A 82 -23.09 -15.03 -1.17
N PHE A 83 -22.29 -14.46 -0.28
CA PHE A 83 -22.78 -13.49 0.69
C PHE A 83 -23.04 -12.14 0.02
N ASP A 84 -24.09 -11.48 0.46
CA ASP A 84 -24.39 -10.13 0.03
C ASP A 84 -23.22 -9.19 0.31
N PRO A 85 -22.93 -8.26 -0.60
CA PRO A 85 -21.89 -7.26 -0.36
C PRO A 85 -22.23 -6.40 0.86
N PRO A 86 -21.24 -5.93 1.63
CA PRO A 86 -21.45 -5.11 2.82
C PRO A 86 -22.18 -3.79 2.51
N GLU A 87 -22.20 -3.40 1.24
CA GLU A 87 -22.92 -2.24 0.74
C GLU A 87 -23.43 -2.51 -0.67
N ILE A 88 -24.69 -2.20 -0.90
CA ILE A 88 -25.33 -2.34 -2.23
C ILE A 88 -24.99 -1.09 -3.04
N LEU A 89 -24.08 -1.24 -3.99
CA LEU A 89 -23.66 -0.21 -4.92
C LEU A 89 -23.92 -0.65 -6.35
N GLU A 90 -24.10 0.32 -7.23
CA GLU A 90 -24.07 0.10 -8.66
C GLU A 90 -22.78 -0.60 -9.08
N SER A 91 -22.84 -1.53 -10.03
CA SER A 91 -21.73 -2.40 -10.41
C SER A 91 -20.44 -1.64 -10.74
N SER A 92 -20.54 -0.54 -11.47
CA SER A 92 -19.40 0.32 -11.81
C SER A 92 -18.76 0.92 -10.57
N ARG A 93 -19.56 1.51 -9.68
CA ARG A 93 -19.09 2.16 -8.46
C ARG A 93 -18.50 1.16 -7.46
N LYS A 94 -19.07 -0.04 -7.38
CA LYS A 94 -18.51 -1.14 -6.56
C LYS A 94 -17.09 -1.47 -6.97
N TRP A 95 -16.82 -1.62 -8.28
CA TRP A 95 -15.49 -1.91 -8.78
C TRP A 95 -14.49 -0.77 -8.53
N VAL A 96 -14.91 0.49 -8.65
CA VAL A 96 -14.05 1.63 -8.29
C VAL A 96 -13.59 1.55 -6.84
N PHE A 97 -14.49 1.23 -5.91
CA PHE A 97 -14.15 1.09 -4.49
C PHE A 97 -13.21 -0.10 -4.23
N ILE A 98 -13.44 -1.24 -4.88
CA ILE A 98 -12.59 -2.43 -4.75
C ILE A 98 -11.18 -2.14 -5.27
N ILE A 99 -11.06 -1.56 -6.47
CA ILE A 99 -9.77 -1.20 -7.07
C ILE A 99 -9.05 -0.18 -6.19
N TYR A 100 -9.75 0.84 -5.70
CA TYR A 100 -9.19 1.82 -4.77
C TYR A 100 -8.64 1.15 -3.50
N ALA A 101 -9.37 0.20 -2.91
CA ALA A 101 -8.91 -0.52 -1.72
C ALA A 101 -7.62 -1.29 -1.99
N TRP A 102 -7.56 -2.06 -3.08
CA TRP A 102 -6.38 -2.85 -3.44
C TRP A 102 -5.19 -1.98 -3.80
N SER A 103 -5.42 -0.92 -4.58
CA SER A 103 -4.38 0.06 -4.90
C SER A 103 -3.82 0.71 -3.63
N THR A 104 -4.69 1.01 -2.65
CA THR A 104 -4.27 1.58 -1.36
C THR A 104 -3.42 0.59 -0.57
N TRP A 105 -3.77 -0.69 -0.53
CA TRP A 105 -2.97 -1.70 0.17
C TRP A 105 -1.60 -1.90 -0.48
N ILE A 106 -1.55 -1.99 -1.82
CA ILE A 106 -0.31 -2.10 -2.58
C ILE A 106 0.56 -0.86 -2.37
N TYR A 107 -0.01 0.33 -2.51
CA TYR A 107 0.70 1.60 -2.30
C TYR A 107 1.32 1.68 -0.90
N ARG A 108 0.54 1.38 0.14
CA ARG A 108 1.02 1.39 1.52
C ARG A 108 2.13 0.38 1.76
N PHE A 109 1.99 -0.82 1.23
CA PHE A 109 3.01 -1.86 1.34
C PHE A 109 4.36 -1.37 0.79
N PHE A 110 4.38 -0.85 -0.44
CA PHE A 110 5.61 -0.32 -1.03
C PHE A 110 6.13 0.95 -0.34
N LEU A 111 5.25 1.83 0.10
CA LEU A 111 5.63 3.04 0.82
C LEU A 111 6.36 2.69 2.12
N PHE A 112 5.81 1.81 2.92
CA PHE A 112 6.41 1.45 4.21
C PHE A 112 7.70 0.65 4.03
N ILE A 113 7.76 -0.30 3.10
CA ILE A 113 9.03 -0.97 2.75
C ILE A 113 10.08 0.06 2.31
N GLY A 114 9.69 1.04 1.50
CA GLY A 114 10.58 2.11 1.08
C GLY A 114 11.13 2.92 2.25
N ILE A 115 10.28 3.25 3.22
CA ILE A 115 10.70 3.96 4.45
C ILE A 115 11.65 3.08 5.28
N ALA A 116 11.34 1.82 5.48
CA ALA A 116 12.19 0.89 6.23
C ALA A 116 13.58 0.72 5.60
N LEU A 117 13.62 0.60 4.26
CA LEU A 117 14.87 0.53 3.51
C LEU A 117 15.67 1.84 3.59
N LEU A 118 14.99 2.98 3.49
CA LEU A 118 15.62 4.29 3.62
C LEU A 118 16.26 4.44 5.00
N VAL A 119 15.56 4.08 6.08
CA VAL A 119 16.11 4.12 7.44
C VAL A 119 17.27 3.14 7.60
N TYR A 120 17.16 1.94 7.01
CA TYR A 120 18.22 0.94 7.06
C TYR A 120 19.53 1.44 6.42
N TYR A 121 19.44 2.13 5.27
CA TYR A 121 20.63 2.61 4.54
C TYR A 121 21.15 3.96 5.03
N LEU A 122 20.28 4.88 5.46
CA LEU A 122 20.67 6.26 5.80
C LEU A 122 20.90 6.50 7.30
N ALA A 123 20.23 5.74 8.18
CA ALA A 123 20.33 5.96 9.62
C ALA A 123 21.02 4.77 10.31
N PHE A 124 20.23 3.87 10.89
CA PHE A 124 20.72 2.74 11.66
C PHE A 124 20.17 1.42 11.13
N LYS A 125 21.03 0.49 10.75
CA LYS A 125 20.64 -0.83 10.22
C LYS A 125 19.68 -1.57 11.14
N VAL A 126 19.95 -1.56 12.45
CA VAL A 126 19.10 -2.22 13.46
C VAL A 126 17.71 -1.60 13.49
N LEU A 127 17.61 -0.27 13.46
CA LEU A 127 16.34 0.44 13.44
C LEU A 127 15.53 0.13 12.17
N GLY A 128 16.18 0.09 11.02
CA GLY A 128 15.55 -0.29 9.74
C GLY A 128 14.98 -1.70 9.77
N ILE A 129 15.70 -2.68 10.36
CA ILE A 129 15.22 -4.05 10.53
C ILE A 129 14.02 -4.09 11.49
N ILE A 130 14.07 -3.39 12.62
CA ILE A 130 12.96 -3.34 13.58
C ILE A 130 11.71 -2.73 12.92
N LEU A 131 11.85 -1.62 12.19
CA LEU A 131 10.74 -1.02 11.46
C LEU A 131 10.15 -1.99 10.43
N PHE A 132 10.98 -2.64 9.64
CA PHE A 132 10.55 -3.64 8.68
C PHE A 132 9.76 -4.78 9.31
N LEU A 133 10.22 -5.31 10.45
CA LEU A 133 9.50 -6.36 11.19
C LEU A 133 8.16 -5.86 11.73
N ILE A 134 8.12 -4.65 12.28
CA ILE A 134 6.88 -4.03 12.76
C ILE A 134 5.90 -3.86 11.59
N GLU A 135 6.37 -3.41 10.44
CA GLU A 135 5.54 -3.23 9.26
C GLU A 135 4.97 -4.54 8.75
N ILE A 136 5.79 -5.59 8.64
CA ILE A 136 5.30 -6.93 8.23
C ILE A 136 4.24 -7.42 9.19
N ILE A 137 4.47 -7.31 10.50
CA ILE A 137 3.49 -7.75 11.51
C ILE A 137 2.20 -6.93 11.41
N TRP A 138 2.31 -5.61 11.28
CA TRP A 138 1.16 -4.71 11.31
C TRP A 138 0.36 -4.70 10.01
N PHE A 139 1.03 -4.73 8.85
CA PHE A 139 0.37 -4.60 7.55
C PHE A 139 0.03 -5.94 6.91
N ILE A 140 0.75 -7.00 7.25
CA ILE A 140 0.53 -8.34 6.71
C ILE A 140 -0.02 -9.27 7.79
N GLY A 141 0.67 -9.38 8.91
CA GLY A 141 0.35 -10.34 9.97
C GLY A 141 -1.03 -10.09 10.59
N LEU A 142 -1.30 -8.85 11.05
CA LEU A 142 -2.58 -8.52 11.68
C LEU A 142 -3.79 -8.64 10.75
N PRO A 143 -3.77 -8.13 9.50
CA PRO A 143 -4.86 -8.34 8.57
C PRO A 143 -5.11 -9.82 8.28
N ILE A 144 -4.06 -10.61 8.01
CA ILE A 144 -4.19 -12.05 7.77
C ILE A 144 -4.75 -12.75 9.01
N TYR A 145 -4.23 -12.46 10.20
CA TYR A 145 -4.74 -13.04 11.44
C TYR A 145 -6.22 -12.74 11.65
N ARG A 146 -6.66 -11.50 11.43
CA ARG A 146 -8.07 -11.09 11.55
C ARG A 146 -8.95 -11.81 10.54
N GLU A 147 -8.50 -11.94 9.29
CA GLU A 147 -9.22 -12.68 8.25
C GLU A 147 -9.30 -14.17 8.57
N VAL A 148 -8.20 -14.82 8.95
CA VAL A 148 -8.19 -16.23 9.35
C VAL A 148 -9.11 -16.48 10.55
N LYS A 149 -9.12 -15.58 11.54
CA LYS A 149 -10.04 -15.67 12.67
C LYS A 149 -11.50 -15.58 12.24
N GLN A 150 -11.83 -14.71 11.31
CA GLN A 150 -13.20 -14.63 10.75
C GLN A 150 -13.56 -15.89 9.94
N TRP A 151 -12.64 -16.42 9.14
CA TRP A 151 -12.84 -17.68 8.42
C TRP A 151 -13.07 -18.85 9.37
N TRP A 152 -12.35 -18.89 10.48
CA TRP A 152 -12.55 -19.91 11.52
C TRP A 152 -13.94 -19.85 12.14
N GLN A 153 -14.50 -18.66 12.32
CA GLN A 153 -15.87 -18.49 12.78
C GLN A 153 -16.90 -18.93 11.72
N LEU A 154 -16.56 -18.78 10.45
CA LEU A 154 -17.41 -19.16 9.32
C LEU A 154 -17.16 -20.60 8.84
N LYS A 155 -16.36 -21.39 9.55
CA LYS A 155 -15.98 -22.76 9.13
C LYS A 155 -17.17 -23.68 8.81
N THR A 156 -18.31 -23.47 9.45
CA THR A 156 -19.55 -24.22 9.18
C THR A 156 -20.22 -23.84 7.86
N ALA A 157 -19.93 -22.62 7.35
CA ALA A 157 -20.41 -22.15 6.06
C ALA A 157 -19.44 -22.47 4.91
N ILE A 158 -18.20 -22.88 5.23
CA ILE A 158 -17.22 -23.33 4.24
C ILE A 158 -17.64 -24.70 3.74
N THR A 159 -18.41 -24.73 2.68
CA THR A 159 -18.72 -25.96 1.94
C THR A 159 -17.66 -26.18 0.87
N MET A 160 -17.32 -27.44 0.59
CA MET A 160 -16.39 -27.84 -0.48
C MET A 160 -17.04 -27.59 -1.84
N ASN A 161 -17.15 -26.32 -2.20
CA ASN A 161 -17.72 -25.93 -3.47
C ASN A 161 -16.63 -25.88 -4.56
N LYS A 162 -17.03 -25.89 -5.86
CA LYS A 162 -16.11 -25.87 -7.01
C LYS A 162 -15.16 -24.67 -6.99
N ILE A 163 -15.60 -23.52 -6.47
CA ILE A 163 -14.81 -22.29 -6.38
C ILE A 163 -13.69 -22.47 -5.36
N PHE A 164 -13.98 -23.01 -4.18
CA PHE A 164 -12.99 -23.27 -3.13
C PHE A 164 -11.94 -24.28 -3.57
N ILE A 165 -12.34 -25.40 -4.21
CA ILE A 165 -11.42 -26.39 -4.76
C ILE A 165 -10.50 -25.75 -5.81
N ARG A 166 -11.05 -24.95 -6.72
CA ARG A 166 -10.26 -24.23 -7.73
C ARG A 166 -9.26 -23.29 -7.09
N SER A 167 -9.63 -22.58 -6.03
CA SER A 167 -8.73 -21.63 -5.33
C SER A 167 -7.58 -22.36 -4.64
N ILE A 168 -7.84 -23.51 -4.02
CA ILE A 168 -6.79 -24.37 -3.46
C ILE A 168 -5.85 -24.87 -4.55
N LEU A 169 -6.37 -25.33 -5.68
CA LEU A 169 -5.54 -25.81 -6.80
C LEU A 169 -4.65 -24.68 -7.34
N ILE A 170 -5.19 -23.48 -7.55
CA ILE A 170 -4.41 -22.32 -8.00
C ILE A 170 -3.32 -21.97 -6.98
N PHE A 171 -3.63 -21.99 -5.68
CA PHE A 171 -2.66 -21.72 -4.63
C PHE A 171 -1.54 -22.76 -4.62
N LEU A 172 -1.85 -24.06 -4.72
CA LEU A 172 -0.87 -25.14 -4.78
C LEU A 172 0.02 -25.05 -6.02
N ILE A 173 -0.56 -24.73 -7.19
CA ILE A 173 0.19 -24.51 -8.43
C ILE A 173 1.13 -23.31 -8.28
N SER A 174 0.65 -22.21 -7.73
CA SER A 174 1.46 -21.01 -7.48
C SER A 174 2.62 -21.30 -6.53
N LEU A 175 2.37 -22.07 -5.48
CA LEU A 175 3.38 -22.50 -4.51
C LEU A 175 4.45 -23.39 -5.18
N THR A 176 4.04 -24.35 -6.00
CA THR A 176 4.96 -25.22 -6.75
C THR A 176 5.81 -24.42 -7.74
N ILE A 177 5.24 -23.47 -8.44
CA ILE A 177 5.99 -22.58 -9.36
C ILE A 177 7.00 -21.72 -8.58
N PHE A 178 6.61 -21.20 -7.42
CA PHE A 178 7.46 -20.35 -6.58
C PHE A 178 8.65 -21.13 -6.01
N PHE A 179 8.46 -22.36 -5.55
CA PHE A 179 9.51 -23.21 -5.01
C PHE A 179 10.24 -24.05 -6.07
N TYR A 180 9.82 -23.99 -7.34
CA TYR A 180 10.51 -24.69 -8.40
C TYR A 180 11.91 -24.10 -8.62
N PRO A 181 12.98 -24.90 -8.55
CA PRO A 181 14.33 -24.41 -8.74
C PRO A 181 14.56 -24.04 -10.21
N TRP A 182 14.37 -22.76 -10.55
CA TRP A 182 14.68 -22.23 -11.87
C TRP A 182 16.20 -22.28 -12.08
N ARG A 183 16.70 -23.33 -12.75
CA ARG A 183 18.10 -23.40 -13.17
C ARG A 183 18.29 -22.48 -14.39
N SER A 184 18.79 -21.27 -14.18
CA SER A 184 19.34 -20.47 -15.26
C SER A 184 20.72 -21.05 -15.63
N SER A 185 20.82 -21.77 -16.75
CA SER A 185 22.10 -22.14 -17.34
C SER A 185 22.75 -20.91 -17.96
N ILE A 186 23.57 -20.19 -17.21
CA ILE A 186 24.44 -19.16 -17.75
C ILE A 186 25.60 -19.90 -18.45
N THR A 187 25.51 -20.10 -19.74
CA THR A 187 26.65 -20.51 -20.57
C THR A 187 27.59 -19.32 -20.69
N ILE A 188 28.69 -19.32 -19.95
CA ILE A 188 29.79 -18.39 -20.13
C ILE A 188 30.52 -18.83 -21.41
N PRO A 189 30.55 -18.02 -22.50
CA PRO A 189 31.35 -18.36 -23.67
C PRO A 189 32.81 -18.30 -23.25
N SER A 190 33.50 -19.45 -23.35
CA SER A 190 34.95 -19.51 -23.21
C SER A 190 35.58 -18.71 -24.38
N VAL A 191 36.16 -17.57 -24.07
CA VAL A 191 37.02 -16.84 -24.99
C VAL A 191 38.38 -17.56 -24.99
N TYR A 192 38.70 -18.22 -26.14
CA TYR A 192 40.06 -18.66 -26.47
C TYR A 192 40.73 -17.56 -27.25
#